data_a988f702b0ea9691f0c85a80d10387b6
#
_entry.id   a988f702b0ea9691f0c85a80d10387b6
#
_cell.length_a   1.000
_cell.length_b   1.000
_cell.length_c   1.000
_cell.angle_alpha   90.00
_cell.angle_beta   90.00
_cell.angle_gamma   90.00
#
_symmetry.space_group_name_H-M   'P 1'
#
loop_
_entity.id
_entity.type
_entity.pdbx_description
1 polymer ?
#
loop_
_entity_poly.entity_id
_entity_poly.type
_entity_poly.pdbx_seq_one_letter_code
_entity_poly.pdbx_strand_id
1 'polypeptide(L)'
;ESCLPKTAWPPTCLLPLFKGLDTHNRALQAGVRVHGCTVHFVSSELDGGAIIGQAVVPVLASDDADTLAHRGLRLEHILYPRAVKAVASGKVKLVDGRTVTDDETAKSLAVFDCCA
;
A
#
# COMPACT_ATOMS: atom_id res chain seq x y z
N GLU A 1 -15.21 14.20 2.00
CA GLU A 1 -14.82 14.86 2.12
C GLU A 1 -13.38 14.69 2.32
N SER A 2 -12.90 13.73 2.58
CA SER A 2 -11.49 13.62 2.85
C SER A 2 -10.71 13.28 1.60
N CYS A 3 -9.70 14.10 1.31
CA CYS A 3 -8.73 13.79 0.27
C CYS A 3 -7.39 13.38 0.87
N LEU A 4 -7.36 13.12 2.17
CA LEU A 4 -6.14 12.73 2.83
C LEU A 4 -5.86 11.25 2.58
N PRO A 5 -4.61 10.86 2.37
CA PRO A 5 -4.28 9.46 2.24
C PRO A 5 -4.45 8.74 3.57
N LYS A 6 -4.72 7.46 3.48
CA LYS A 6 -4.84 6.63 4.66
C LYS A 6 -4.39 5.22 4.30
N THR A 7 -3.64 4.60 5.20
CA THR A 7 -3.27 3.21 4.99
C THR A 7 -4.46 2.31 5.28
N ALA A 8 -4.55 1.20 4.56
CA ALA A 8 -5.55 0.19 4.85
C ALA A 8 -5.27 -0.42 6.22
N TRP A 9 -6.31 -0.84 6.93
CA TRP A 9 -6.15 -1.45 8.22
C TRP A 9 -6.51 -2.92 8.17
N PRO A 10 -5.60 -3.82 8.53
CA PRO A 10 -4.21 -3.51 8.91
C PRO A 10 -3.48 -2.84 7.77
N PRO A 11 -2.47 -2.01 8.07
CA PRO A 11 -1.88 -1.15 7.06
C PRO A 11 -0.95 -1.86 6.08
N THR A 12 -0.98 -3.16 6.03
CA THR A 12 -0.04 -3.93 5.24
C THR A 12 -0.78 -4.95 4.39
N CYS A 13 -1.55 -4.48 3.43
CA CYS A 13 -2.17 -5.37 2.46
C CYS A 13 -1.99 -4.77 1.06
N LEU A 14 -1.80 -5.63 0.09
CA LEU A 14 -1.63 -5.22 -1.29
C LEU A 14 -2.97 -5.27 -2.00
N LEU A 15 -3.65 -4.13 -2.02
CA LEU A 15 -4.96 -4.03 -2.64
C LEU A 15 -4.85 -4.09 -4.16
N PRO A 16 -5.85 -4.63 -4.84
CA PRO A 16 -7.13 -5.14 -4.32
C PRO A 16 -7.08 -6.54 -3.76
N LEU A 17 -5.90 -7.12 -3.60
CA LEU A 17 -5.75 -8.46 -3.05
C LEU A 17 -5.79 -8.40 -1.52
N PHE A 18 -6.28 -9.47 -0.90
CA PHE A 18 -6.22 -9.70 0.54
C PHE A 18 -6.78 -8.55 1.37
N LYS A 19 -7.97 -8.09 1.00
CA LYS A 19 -8.67 -7.07 1.79
C LYS A 19 -9.06 -7.64 3.15
N GLY A 20 -9.14 -6.75 4.15
CA GLY A 20 -9.64 -7.09 5.46
C GLY A 20 -8.55 -7.36 6.47
N LEU A 21 -8.85 -8.22 7.44
CA LEU A 21 -7.97 -8.49 8.58
C LEU A 21 -7.10 -9.72 8.32
N ASP A 22 -6.03 -9.82 9.11
CA ASP A 22 -5.14 -11.00 9.10
C ASP A 22 -4.49 -11.23 7.74
N THR A 23 -4.11 -10.16 7.09
CA THR A 23 -3.63 -10.21 5.70
C THR A 23 -2.31 -10.97 5.56
N HIS A 24 -1.43 -10.92 6.56
CA HIS A 24 -0.14 -11.60 6.47
C HIS A 24 -0.31 -13.11 6.46
N ASN A 25 -1.12 -13.63 7.36
CA ASN A 25 -1.39 -15.06 7.39
C ASN A 25 -2.12 -15.52 6.14
N ARG A 26 -3.08 -14.73 5.68
CA ARG A 26 -3.82 -15.07 4.47
C ARG A 26 -2.92 -15.12 3.23
N ALA A 27 -1.97 -14.17 3.15
CA ALA A 27 -1.01 -14.17 2.05
C ALA A 27 -0.11 -15.40 2.11
N LEU A 28 0.37 -15.74 3.30
CA LEU A 28 1.21 -16.94 3.46
C LEU A 28 0.47 -18.21 3.10
N GLN A 29 -0.78 -18.34 3.53
CA GLN A 29 -1.60 -19.51 3.24
C GLN A 29 -1.91 -19.63 1.75
N ALA A 30 -2.04 -18.51 1.06
CA ALA A 30 -2.31 -18.49 -0.38
C ALA A 30 -1.08 -18.81 -1.20
N GLY A 31 0.11 -18.79 -0.59
CA GLY A 31 1.35 -19.11 -1.29
C GLY A 31 1.80 -18.04 -2.27
N VAL A 32 1.45 -16.78 -2.03
CA VAL A 32 1.85 -15.70 -2.92
C VAL A 32 3.35 -15.44 -2.82
N ARG A 33 3.90 -14.88 -3.88
CA ARG A 33 5.33 -14.57 -3.93
C ARG A 33 5.64 -13.14 -3.53
N VAL A 34 4.64 -12.27 -3.57
CA VAL A 34 4.79 -10.87 -3.18
C VAL A 34 3.62 -10.46 -2.29
N HIS A 35 3.90 -9.53 -1.41
CA HIS A 35 2.91 -8.95 -0.53
C HIS A 35 3.30 -7.48 -0.33
N GLY A 36 2.56 -6.72 0.45
CA GLY A 36 2.95 -5.34 0.67
C GLY A 36 1.87 -4.52 1.35
N CYS A 37 1.91 -3.23 1.07
CA CYS A 37 0.95 -2.30 1.66
C CYS A 37 0.44 -1.33 0.61
N THR A 38 -0.71 -0.73 0.89
CA THR A 38 -1.37 0.20 -0.01
C THR A 38 -1.80 1.43 0.76
N VAL A 39 -1.56 2.60 0.18
CA VAL A 39 -2.08 3.87 0.68
C VAL A 39 -3.17 4.33 -0.29
N HIS A 40 -4.33 4.67 0.24
CA HIS A 40 -5.47 5.04 -0.59
C HIS A 40 -6.24 6.20 0.01
N PHE A 41 -7.06 6.83 -0.82
CA PHE A 41 -7.99 7.84 -0.33
C PHE A 41 -9.07 7.16 0.51
N VAL A 42 -9.56 7.90 1.50
CA VAL A 42 -10.63 7.39 2.37
C VAL A 42 -11.92 7.28 1.57
N SER A 43 -12.60 6.14 1.70
CA SER A 43 -13.91 5.94 1.11
C SER A 43 -14.82 5.28 2.11
N SER A 44 -16.11 5.18 1.78
CA SER A 44 -17.07 4.51 2.64
C SER A 44 -16.94 2.99 2.59
N GLU A 45 -16.27 2.47 1.58
CA GLU A 45 -16.02 1.03 1.50
C GLU A 45 -14.76 0.68 2.25
N LEU A 46 -14.77 -0.44 2.95
CA LEU A 46 -13.58 -0.94 3.62
C LEU A 46 -12.53 -1.28 2.57
N ASP A 47 -11.36 -0.64 2.66
CA ASP A 47 -10.26 -0.84 1.73
C ASP A 47 -10.65 -0.60 0.27
N GLY A 48 -11.65 0.24 0.03
CA GLY A 48 -12.20 0.43 -1.31
C GLY A 48 -11.88 1.75 -1.97
N GLY A 49 -11.08 2.62 -1.35
CA GLY A 49 -10.78 3.94 -1.93
C GLY A 49 -9.78 3.86 -3.08
N ALA A 50 -9.69 4.95 -3.85
CA ALA A 50 -8.74 5.02 -4.96
C ALA A 50 -7.30 4.96 -4.42
N ILE A 51 -6.46 4.19 -5.08
CA ILE A 51 -5.10 3.92 -4.62
C ILE A 51 -4.19 5.10 -4.95
N ILE A 52 -3.41 5.52 -3.96
CA ILE A 52 -2.40 6.56 -4.13
C ILE A 52 -1.05 5.95 -4.41
N GLY A 53 -0.66 4.93 -3.65
CA GLY A 53 0.62 4.27 -3.83
C GLY A 53 0.62 2.89 -3.22
N GLN A 54 1.61 2.10 -3.62
CA GLN A 54 1.75 0.74 -3.14
C GLN A 54 3.22 0.41 -2.93
N ALA A 55 3.49 -0.48 -1.98
CA ALA A 55 4.82 -1.00 -1.74
C ALA A 55 4.76 -2.52 -1.78
N VAL A 56 5.78 -3.13 -2.37
CA VAL A 56 5.82 -4.56 -2.61
C VAL A 56 7.06 -5.16 -1.97
N VAL A 57 6.86 -6.23 -1.21
CA VAL A 57 7.96 -6.99 -0.60
C VAL A 57 7.89 -8.44 -1.06
N PRO A 58 9.04 -9.11 -1.16
CA PRO A 58 9.00 -10.54 -1.47
C PRO A 58 8.53 -11.34 -0.26
N VAL A 59 7.87 -12.45 -0.53
CA VAL A 59 7.53 -13.43 0.50
C VAL A 59 8.56 -14.54 0.44
N LEU A 60 9.32 -14.71 1.51
CA LEU A 60 10.39 -15.68 1.55
C LEU A 60 9.87 -17.01 2.09
N ALA A 61 10.54 -18.10 1.69
CA ALA A 61 10.12 -19.44 2.10
C ALA A 61 10.09 -19.62 3.62
N SER A 62 10.96 -18.90 4.33
CA SER A 62 11.06 -19.00 5.78
C SER A 62 10.17 -18.01 6.53
N ASP A 63 9.36 -17.22 5.82
CA ASP A 63 8.57 -16.19 6.47
C ASP A 63 7.45 -16.77 7.33
N ASP A 64 7.24 -16.10 8.47
CA ASP A 64 6.00 -16.21 9.20
C ASP A 64 5.30 -14.84 9.17
N ALA A 65 4.16 -14.73 9.85
CA ALA A 65 3.40 -13.48 9.81
C ALA A 65 4.20 -12.30 10.35
N ASP A 66 5.01 -12.52 11.39
CA ASP A 66 5.78 -11.45 12.03
C ASP A 66 6.89 -10.95 11.13
N THR A 67 7.66 -11.84 10.50
CA THR A 67 8.76 -11.42 9.63
C THR A 67 8.22 -10.72 8.39
N LEU A 68 7.13 -11.20 7.83
CA LEU A 68 6.51 -10.56 6.68
C LEU A 68 5.98 -9.18 7.06
N ALA A 69 5.35 -9.05 8.23
CA ALA A 69 4.84 -7.78 8.71
C ALA A 69 5.96 -6.75 8.91
N HIS A 70 7.08 -7.17 9.48
CA HIS A 70 8.23 -6.27 9.69
C HIS A 70 8.79 -5.76 8.36
N ARG A 71 8.89 -6.65 7.38
CA ARG A 71 9.40 -6.26 6.07
C ARG A 71 8.46 -5.26 5.40
N GLY A 72 7.16 -5.50 5.50
CA GLY A 72 6.16 -4.59 4.95
C GLY A 72 6.17 -3.24 5.65
N LEU A 73 6.30 -3.23 6.98
CA LEU A 73 6.31 -2.00 7.76
C LEU A 73 7.46 -1.09 7.36
N ARG A 74 8.62 -1.67 7.09
CA ARG A 74 9.78 -0.88 6.66
C ARG A 74 9.48 -0.09 5.39
N LEU A 75 8.80 -0.72 4.42
CA LEU A 75 8.44 -0.03 3.19
C LEU A 75 7.28 0.94 3.39
N GLU A 76 6.37 0.64 4.30
CA GLU A 76 5.29 1.56 4.62
C GLU A 76 5.84 2.88 5.13
N HIS A 77 6.90 2.84 5.95
CA HIS A 77 7.53 4.04 6.47
C HIS A 77 8.19 4.89 5.38
N ILE A 78 8.47 4.29 4.23
CA ILE A 78 8.96 5.03 3.07
C ILE A 78 7.80 5.56 2.24
N LEU A 79 6.81 4.72 2.01
CA LEU A 79 5.70 5.04 1.12
C LEU A 79 4.76 6.10 1.69
N TYR A 80 4.41 5.99 2.97
CA TYR A 80 3.38 6.86 3.53
C TYR A 80 3.78 8.33 3.50
N PRO A 81 5.01 8.72 3.92
CA PRO A 81 5.41 10.13 3.80
C PRO A 81 5.39 10.64 2.36
N ARG A 82 5.77 9.79 1.40
CA ARG A 82 5.72 10.19 0.00
C ARG A 82 4.30 10.45 -0.47
N ALA A 83 3.36 9.61 -0.03
CA ALA A 83 1.95 9.76 -0.37
C ALA A 83 1.37 11.03 0.22
N VAL A 84 1.65 11.30 1.50
CA VAL A 84 1.16 12.51 2.16
C VAL A 84 1.69 13.75 1.44
N LYS A 85 2.98 13.76 1.12
CA LYS A 85 3.59 14.90 0.43
C LYS A 85 2.99 15.11 -0.95
N ALA A 86 2.76 14.02 -1.68
CA ALA A 86 2.20 14.12 -3.04
C ALA A 86 0.79 14.68 -3.03
N VAL A 87 -0.04 14.23 -2.09
CA VAL A 87 -1.41 14.75 -1.96
C VAL A 87 -1.39 16.21 -1.50
N ALA A 88 -0.58 16.52 -0.49
CA ALA A 88 -0.52 17.88 0.06
C ALA A 88 -0.01 18.89 -0.95
N SER A 89 0.91 18.49 -1.83
CA SER A 89 1.46 19.38 -2.85
C SER A 89 0.61 19.46 -4.12
N GLY A 90 -0.49 18.70 -4.18
CA GLY A 90 -1.38 18.69 -5.33
C GLY A 90 -0.88 17.86 -6.51
N LYS A 91 0.19 17.11 -6.33
CA LYS A 91 0.70 16.24 -7.41
C LYS A 91 -0.15 15.00 -7.62
N VAL A 92 -0.91 14.60 -6.60
CA VAL A 92 -1.86 13.52 -6.70
C VAL A 92 -3.23 14.08 -6.37
N LYS A 93 -4.20 13.83 -7.24
CA LYS A 93 -5.56 14.33 -7.08
C LYS A 93 -6.55 13.21 -7.29
N LEU A 94 -7.69 13.34 -6.63
CA LEU A 94 -8.81 12.43 -6.83
C LEU A 94 -9.80 13.09 -7.79
N VAL A 95 -9.99 12.50 -8.97
CA VAL A 95 -10.89 13.02 -9.99
C VAL A 95 -11.82 11.90 -10.43
N ASP A 96 -13.11 12.10 -10.23
CA ASP A 96 -14.14 11.11 -10.61
C ASP A 96 -13.84 9.72 -10.06
N GLY A 97 -13.42 9.65 -8.79
CA GLY A 97 -13.15 8.39 -8.14
C GLY A 97 -11.85 7.74 -8.54
N ARG A 98 -11.02 8.41 -9.33
CA ARG A 98 -9.75 7.87 -9.79
C ARG A 98 -8.60 8.76 -9.37
N THR A 99 -7.47 8.14 -9.11
CA THR A 99 -6.23 8.85 -8.79
C THR A 99 -5.59 9.34 -10.07
N VAL A 100 -5.26 10.63 -10.10
CA VAL A 100 -4.60 11.27 -11.24
C VAL A 100 -3.29 11.86 -10.79
N THR A 101 -2.21 11.54 -11.51
CA THR A 101 -0.87 12.03 -11.19
C THR A 101 0.02 11.99 -12.43
N ASP A 102 1.20 12.59 -12.34
CA ASP A 102 2.17 12.53 -13.42
C ASP A 102 3.07 11.30 -13.26
N ASP A 103 3.90 11.02 -14.28
CA ASP A 103 4.73 9.83 -14.29
C ASP A 103 5.81 9.85 -13.22
N GLU A 104 6.42 11.00 -12.95
CA GLU A 104 7.46 11.09 -11.94
C GLU A 104 6.91 10.81 -10.55
N THR A 105 5.75 11.38 -10.25
CA THR A 105 5.11 11.13 -8.97
C THR A 105 4.66 9.69 -8.86
N ALA A 106 4.11 9.14 -9.93
CA ALA A 106 3.68 7.74 -9.95
C ALA A 106 4.85 6.80 -9.63
N LYS A 107 6.04 7.06 -10.19
CA LYS A 107 7.21 6.24 -9.89
C LYS A 107 7.59 6.30 -8.42
N SER A 108 7.48 7.46 -7.80
CA SER A 108 7.85 7.62 -6.39
C SER A 108 6.85 6.93 -5.46
N LEU A 109 5.65 6.64 -5.95
CA LEU A 109 4.59 6.01 -5.17
C LEU A 109 4.51 4.50 -5.38
N ALA A 110 5.44 3.94 -6.13
CA ALA A 110 5.59 2.50 -6.31
C ALA A 110 6.93 2.11 -5.68
N VAL A 111 6.89 1.50 -4.50
CA VAL A 111 8.08 1.20 -3.73
C VAL A 111 8.31 -0.31 -3.72
N PHE A 112 9.53 -0.71 -4.06
CA PHE A 112 9.89 -2.11 -4.16
C PHE A 112 11.02 -2.43 -3.21
N ASP A 113 10.93 -3.57 -2.54
CA ASP A 113 12.02 -4.07 -1.73
C ASP A 113 12.81 -5.06 -2.57
N CYS A 114 13.80 -4.57 -3.27
CA CYS A 114 14.61 -5.38 -4.15
C CYS A 114 15.88 -5.89 -3.50
N CYS A 115 16.08 -5.59 -2.22
CA CYS A 115 17.29 -5.99 -1.50
C CYS A 115 16.94 -6.82 -0.27
N ALA A 116 15.88 -7.57 -0.36
CA ALA A 116 15.40 -8.37 0.77
C ALA A 116 16.45 -9.36 1.27
#